data_060fa0d4875fddb703cc0bd070221468
#
_entry.id   060fa0d4875fddb703cc0bd070221468
#
_cell.length_a   1.000
_cell.length_b   1.000
_cell.length_c   1.000
_cell.angle_alpha   90.00
_cell.angle_beta   90.00
_cell.angle_gamma   90.00
#
_symmetry.space_group_name_H-M   'P 1'
#
loop_
_entity.id
_entity.type
_entity.pdbx_description
1 polymer ?
#
loop_
_entity_poly.entity_id
_entity_poly.type
_entity_poly.pdbx_seq_one_letter_code
_entity_poly.pdbx_strand_id
1 'polypeptide(L)'
;MNERPKKIILFEGELSGGKGHHYDFLVENSFYYKEKGEIFWVVNKRFNKEKLYIPDFVKILNITDTAKRKVNFQNFLFFGKIIFLSIKNFFMSYYYLIKKFKLNKFFLKHLLKNFFTFPKYFSSFCKILEHIDLKENDIIIFQTSRINEIELAYLLILLKIKVKLHLRIIQLHRKQKLKKFYEILKKINKKNELFKNIFFYTETDFQKQQIKKNTDIDVELFSNNLTFSKKETPDKKFTIGILGESRFDKGFYKLPDLIRSINSKAIDKVQFIIQINNCPKNLLVIKNEIYSLSKEFKNIEIIEGYVSFFEYRKLLEKINIIPLLHELDQLKYCGSGIVFASIVNEIPVVIPKDALYVKKFFEFESFLEAKDLTDYSKNIIHIIENFPFFLELAKKQSLSYKNKLNFDPLNNRI
;
A
#
# COMPACT_ATOMS: atom_id res chain seq x y z
N MET A 1 38.04 4.47 -10.86
CA MET A 1 36.86 5.13 -11.43
C MET A 1 35.79 5.11 -10.38
N ASN A 2 35.36 6.29 -9.87
CA ASN A 2 34.24 6.32 -8.92
C ASN A 2 32.97 5.93 -9.69
N GLU A 3 32.43 4.76 -9.42
CA GLU A 3 31.13 4.38 -9.98
C GLU A 3 30.09 5.38 -9.50
N ARG A 4 29.25 5.89 -10.42
CA ARG A 4 28.16 6.77 -10.05
C ARG A 4 27.21 6.05 -9.09
N PRO A 5 26.58 6.75 -8.14
CA PRO A 5 25.62 6.16 -7.25
C PRO A 5 24.47 5.50 -8.04
N LYS A 6 24.06 4.32 -7.59
CA LYS A 6 22.90 3.60 -8.13
C LYS A 6 21.63 4.41 -7.97
N LYS A 7 20.76 4.40 -8.97
CA LYS A 7 19.45 5.06 -8.90
C LYS A 7 18.38 4.07 -8.48
N ILE A 8 17.59 4.44 -7.49
CA ILE A 8 16.46 3.67 -6.97
C ILE A 8 15.18 4.45 -7.25
N ILE A 9 14.35 3.92 -8.12
CA ILE A 9 13.13 4.57 -8.59
C ILE A 9 11.94 3.90 -7.91
N LEU A 10 11.28 4.63 -7.02
CA LEU A 10 10.04 4.22 -6.37
C LEU A 10 8.86 4.69 -7.21
N PHE A 11 8.22 3.77 -7.90
CA PHE A 11 7.10 4.06 -8.81
C PHE A 11 5.76 3.85 -8.11
N GLU A 12 4.97 4.92 -7.97
CA GLU A 12 3.59 4.91 -7.47
C GLU A 12 2.71 5.83 -8.33
N GLY A 13 2.38 5.37 -9.52
CA GLY A 13 1.72 6.16 -10.56
C GLY A 13 0.29 6.63 -10.24
N GLU A 14 -0.36 6.05 -9.26
CA GLU A 14 -1.70 6.47 -8.84
C GLU A 14 -1.69 7.48 -7.68
N LEU A 15 -0.55 7.75 -7.10
CA LEU A 15 -0.43 8.70 -5.99
C LEU A 15 -0.62 10.13 -6.49
N SER A 16 -1.76 10.72 -6.20
CA SER A 16 -2.11 12.10 -6.54
C SER A 16 -2.09 13.06 -5.35
N GLY A 17 -1.93 12.54 -4.14
CA GLY A 17 -1.88 13.31 -2.89
C GLY A 17 -1.27 12.48 -1.77
N GLY A 18 -0.97 13.09 -0.65
CA GLY A 18 -0.36 12.45 0.53
C GLY A 18 -1.34 11.61 1.35
N LYS A 19 -2.31 10.97 0.70
CA LYS A 19 -3.36 10.23 1.39
C LYS A 19 -3.11 8.74 1.36
N GLY A 20 -3.11 8.14 2.56
CA GLY A 20 -3.07 6.69 2.76
C GLY A 20 -1.68 6.07 2.70
N HIS A 21 -1.63 4.80 3.01
CA HIS A 21 -0.41 3.99 3.17
C HIS A 21 0.54 3.97 1.95
N HIS A 22 0.07 4.29 0.74
CA HIS A 22 0.94 4.39 -0.44
C HIS A 22 1.97 5.51 -0.32
N TYR A 23 1.55 6.67 0.23
CA TYR A 23 2.45 7.78 0.50
C TYR A 23 3.40 7.44 1.65
N ASP A 24 2.86 6.88 2.74
CA ASP A 24 3.63 6.51 3.91
C ASP A 24 4.73 5.49 3.54
N PHE A 25 4.41 4.51 2.71
CA PHE A 25 5.39 3.54 2.19
C PHE A 25 6.46 4.17 1.30
N LEU A 26 6.13 5.20 0.51
CA LEU A 26 7.15 5.92 -0.27
C LEU A 26 8.13 6.63 0.66
N VAL A 27 7.64 7.32 1.69
CA VAL A 27 8.47 8.00 2.68
C VAL A 27 9.37 7.02 3.41
N GLU A 28 8.80 5.97 4.00
CA GLU A 28 9.53 4.96 4.78
C GLU A 28 10.56 4.21 3.92
N ASN A 29 10.19 3.77 2.72
CA ASN A 29 11.14 3.12 1.81
C ASN A 29 12.26 4.07 1.38
N SER A 30 12.00 5.37 1.25
CA SER A 30 13.03 6.35 0.92
C SER A 30 14.08 6.45 2.02
N PHE A 31 13.66 6.53 3.28
CA PHE A 31 14.58 6.51 4.42
C PHE A 31 15.35 5.19 4.51
N TYR A 32 14.71 4.08 4.24
CA TYR A 32 15.36 2.77 4.28
C TYR A 32 16.43 2.61 3.18
N TYR A 33 16.18 3.17 1.98
CA TYR A 33 17.10 3.02 0.85
C TYR A 33 18.07 4.18 0.63
N LYS A 34 18.01 5.26 1.42
CA LYS A 34 18.84 6.47 1.21
C LYS A 34 20.35 6.18 1.13
N GLU A 35 20.83 5.24 1.94
CA GLU A 35 22.25 4.86 1.98
C GLU A 35 22.64 3.89 0.85
N LYS A 36 21.65 3.36 0.12
CA LYS A 36 21.86 2.36 -0.95
C LYS A 36 21.92 3.00 -2.34
N GLY A 37 21.48 4.26 -2.49
CA GLY A 37 21.50 4.95 -3.78
C GLY A 37 20.70 6.24 -3.82
N GLU A 38 20.67 6.86 -4.99
CA GLU A 38 19.94 8.09 -5.27
C GLU A 38 18.46 7.79 -5.46
N ILE A 39 17.57 8.40 -4.66
CA ILE A 39 16.14 8.07 -4.61
C ILE A 39 15.34 8.98 -5.53
N PHE A 40 14.53 8.37 -6.38
CA PHE A 40 13.57 9.04 -7.24
C PHE A 40 12.15 8.56 -6.94
N TRP A 41 11.21 9.51 -6.77
CA TRP A 41 9.78 9.18 -6.76
C TRP A 41 9.19 9.45 -8.13
N VAL A 42 8.48 8.46 -8.63
CA VAL A 42 7.70 8.57 -9.84
C VAL A 42 6.22 8.52 -9.48
N VAL A 43 5.58 9.68 -9.47
CA VAL A 43 4.23 9.88 -8.96
C VAL A 43 3.33 10.56 -9.99
N ASN A 44 2.01 10.60 -9.70
CA ASN A 44 1.04 11.26 -10.56
C ASN A 44 1.36 12.76 -10.71
N LYS A 45 1.13 13.32 -11.91
CA LYS A 45 1.31 14.77 -12.17
C LYS A 45 0.47 15.69 -11.27
N ARG A 46 -0.60 15.15 -10.65
CA ARG A 46 -1.44 15.87 -9.69
C ARG A 46 -0.92 15.81 -8.25
N PHE A 47 0.23 15.17 -8.06
CA PHE A 47 0.86 15.10 -6.75
C PHE A 47 1.21 16.52 -6.28
N ASN A 48 0.59 16.94 -5.18
CA ASN A 48 0.79 18.27 -4.63
C ASN A 48 1.99 18.26 -3.66
N LYS A 49 3.12 18.77 -4.13
CA LYS A 49 4.38 18.84 -3.38
C LYS A 49 4.33 19.81 -2.19
N GLU A 50 3.53 20.89 -2.28
CA GLU A 50 3.53 21.96 -1.29
C GLU A 50 2.88 21.59 0.05
N LYS A 51 2.00 20.57 0.02
CA LYS A 51 1.21 20.13 1.19
C LYS A 51 1.75 18.86 1.83
N LEU A 52 2.88 18.33 1.34
CA LEU A 52 3.34 17.01 1.74
C LEU A 52 4.81 17.05 2.14
N TYR A 53 5.13 16.27 3.15
CA TYR A 53 6.53 16.06 3.51
C TYR A 53 7.22 15.22 2.43
N ILE A 54 8.31 15.72 1.89
CA ILE A 54 9.17 15.02 0.96
C ILE A 54 10.58 15.09 1.54
N PRO A 55 11.24 13.95 1.77
CA PRO A 55 12.61 13.98 2.22
C PRO A 55 13.50 14.75 1.25
N ASP A 56 14.38 15.62 1.74
CA ASP A 56 15.21 16.53 0.93
C ASP A 56 16.10 15.82 -0.08
N PHE A 57 16.49 14.58 0.20
CA PHE A 57 17.31 13.73 -0.68
C PHE A 57 16.52 13.07 -1.81
N VAL A 58 15.19 13.22 -1.85
CA VAL A 58 14.30 12.59 -2.85
C VAL A 58 14.09 13.51 -4.04
N LYS A 59 14.33 13.00 -5.24
CA LYS A 59 14.00 13.68 -6.51
C LYS A 59 12.64 13.23 -7.03
N ILE A 60 11.72 14.18 -7.28
CA ILE A 60 10.36 13.86 -7.74
C ILE A 60 10.23 14.04 -9.24
N LEU A 61 9.64 13.04 -9.87
CA LEU A 61 9.29 13.02 -11.29
C LEU A 61 7.78 12.81 -11.45
N ASN A 62 7.09 13.81 -11.95
CA ASN A 62 5.64 13.76 -12.17
C ASN A 62 5.34 13.25 -13.57
N ILE A 63 4.66 12.09 -13.68
CA ILE A 63 4.54 11.45 -15.00
C ILE A 63 3.15 11.07 -15.45
N THR A 64 2.21 10.89 -14.55
CA THR A 64 1.00 10.19 -14.96
C THR A 64 -0.22 11.09 -14.96
N ASP A 65 -1.04 10.96 -16.01
CA ASP A 65 -2.40 11.49 -16.07
C ASP A 65 -3.39 10.35 -15.75
N THR A 66 -3.48 9.97 -14.49
CA THR A 66 -4.40 8.92 -14.03
C THR A 66 -5.81 9.43 -13.79
N ALA A 67 -6.19 10.55 -14.40
CA ALA A 67 -7.55 11.01 -14.28
C ALA A 67 -8.51 9.86 -14.64
N LYS A 68 -9.13 9.24 -13.63
CA LYS A 68 -10.37 8.49 -13.78
C LYS A 68 -11.44 9.47 -14.25
N ARG A 69 -11.44 9.79 -15.54
CA ARG A 69 -12.56 10.47 -16.14
C ARG A 69 -13.68 9.44 -16.17
N LYS A 70 -14.69 9.61 -15.33
CA LYS A 70 -16.00 9.05 -15.58
C LYS A 70 -16.40 9.57 -16.95
N VAL A 71 -16.38 8.69 -17.94
CA VAL A 71 -16.87 9.00 -19.28
C VAL A 71 -18.39 9.08 -19.14
N ASN A 72 -18.91 10.30 -19.05
CA ASN A 72 -20.33 10.54 -19.24
C ASN A 72 -20.59 10.39 -20.73
N PHE A 73 -21.39 9.42 -21.12
CA PHE A 73 -21.66 9.00 -22.50
C PHE A 73 -22.37 10.09 -23.35
N GLN A 74 -22.72 11.23 -22.77
CA GLN A 74 -23.49 12.29 -23.45
C GLN A 74 -22.68 13.29 -24.30
N ASN A 75 -21.34 13.22 -24.33
CA ASN A 75 -20.55 14.18 -25.11
C ASN A 75 -19.73 13.50 -26.24
N PHE A 76 -20.31 13.43 -27.43
CA PHE A 76 -19.65 12.98 -28.66
C PHE A 76 -18.34 13.76 -28.98
N LEU A 77 -18.28 15.06 -28.68
CA LEU A 77 -17.08 15.91 -28.75
C LEU A 77 -15.98 15.44 -27.79
N PHE A 78 -16.34 14.83 -26.67
CA PHE A 78 -15.40 14.28 -25.71
C PHE A 78 -14.75 12.98 -26.22
N PHE A 79 -15.47 12.16 -26.98
CA PHE A 79 -14.97 10.95 -27.62
C PHE A 79 -13.91 11.27 -28.67
N GLY A 80 -14.16 12.28 -29.52
CA GLY A 80 -13.17 12.80 -30.47
C GLY A 80 -11.88 13.29 -29.80
N LYS A 81 -12.01 13.97 -28.66
CA LYS A 81 -10.85 14.45 -27.88
C LYS A 81 -10.05 13.30 -27.21
N ILE A 82 -10.72 12.22 -26.80
CA ILE A 82 -10.05 11.01 -26.27
C ILE A 82 -9.29 10.28 -27.39
N ILE A 83 -9.92 10.12 -28.56
CA ILE A 83 -9.29 9.52 -29.75
C ILE A 83 -8.08 10.35 -30.15
N PHE A 84 -8.23 11.67 -30.26
CA PHE A 84 -7.13 12.58 -30.63
C PHE A 84 -5.98 12.53 -29.61
N LEU A 85 -6.25 12.52 -28.31
CA LEU A 85 -5.23 12.40 -27.26
C LEU A 85 -4.55 11.01 -27.28
N SER A 86 -5.30 9.95 -27.58
CA SER A 86 -4.75 8.61 -27.74
C SER A 86 -3.86 8.50 -28.96
N ILE A 87 -4.26 9.09 -30.08
CA ILE A 87 -3.48 9.19 -31.31
C ILE A 87 -2.22 10.05 -31.09
N LYS A 88 -2.38 11.23 -30.46
CA LYS A 88 -1.24 12.10 -30.13
C LYS A 88 -0.23 11.40 -29.22
N ASN A 89 -0.71 10.72 -28.16
CA ASN A 89 0.17 9.98 -27.26
C ASN A 89 0.86 8.80 -27.97
N PHE A 90 0.17 8.15 -28.92
CA PHE A 90 0.75 7.11 -29.75
C PHE A 90 1.88 7.65 -30.64
N PHE A 91 1.63 8.73 -31.39
CA PHE A 91 2.65 9.32 -32.25
C PHE A 91 3.84 9.89 -31.47
N MET A 92 3.61 10.50 -30.32
CA MET A 92 4.67 10.98 -29.44
C MET A 92 5.51 9.82 -28.89
N SER A 93 4.87 8.75 -28.45
CA SER A 93 5.57 7.53 -28.01
C SER A 93 6.32 6.85 -29.14
N TYR A 94 5.73 6.82 -30.34
CA TYR A 94 6.31 6.27 -31.55
C TYR A 94 7.54 7.07 -32.03
N TYR A 95 7.41 8.40 -32.11
CA TYR A 95 8.52 9.30 -32.45
C TYR A 95 9.70 9.12 -31.49
N TYR A 96 9.39 9.05 -30.21
CA TYR A 96 10.37 8.85 -29.14
C TYR A 96 11.12 7.52 -29.27
N LEU A 97 10.38 6.44 -29.52
CA LEU A 97 10.93 5.09 -29.67
C LEU A 97 11.80 4.96 -30.91
N ILE A 98 11.41 5.56 -32.04
CA ILE A 98 12.24 5.61 -33.24
C ILE A 98 13.55 6.34 -32.98
N LYS A 99 13.48 7.51 -32.33
CA LYS A 99 14.65 8.37 -32.09
C LYS A 99 15.67 7.72 -31.15
N LYS A 100 15.22 6.99 -30.12
CA LYS A 100 16.11 6.47 -29.06
C LYS A 100 16.45 4.98 -29.18
N PHE A 101 15.60 4.13 -29.73
CA PHE A 101 15.72 2.67 -29.56
C PHE A 101 15.84 1.83 -30.84
N LYS A 102 16.00 2.38 -32.04
CA LYS A 102 16.08 1.63 -33.34
C LYS A 102 15.08 0.45 -33.38
N LEU A 103 13.82 0.72 -33.64
CA LEU A 103 12.68 -0.21 -33.52
C LEU A 103 12.83 -1.53 -34.28
N ASN A 104 12.53 -2.63 -33.54
CA ASN A 104 12.35 -3.96 -34.11
C ASN A 104 10.89 -4.11 -34.63
N LYS A 105 10.69 -4.78 -35.79
CA LYS A 105 9.37 -5.12 -36.37
C LYS A 105 8.40 -5.77 -35.38
N PHE A 106 8.89 -6.54 -34.40
CA PHE A 106 8.09 -7.22 -33.39
C PHE A 106 7.44 -6.24 -32.42
N PHE A 107 8.17 -5.21 -32.03
CA PHE A 107 7.66 -4.16 -31.13
C PHE A 107 6.57 -3.33 -31.84
N LEU A 108 6.77 -3.02 -33.12
CA LEU A 108 5.78 -2.31 -33.93
C LEU A 108 4.46 -3.11 -34.02
N LYS A 109 4.54 -4.42 -34.26
CA LYS A 109 3.37 -5.33 -34.29
C LYS A 109 2.64 -5.37 -32.95
N HIS A 110 3.38 -5.34 -31.84
CA HIS A 110 2.79 -5.32 -30.49
C HIS A 110 2.12 -3.98 -30.19
N LEU A 111 2.75 -2.87 -30.58
CA LEU A 111 2.21 -1.52 -30.53
C LEU A 111 0.87 -1.39 -31.27
N LEU A 112 0.85 -1.82 -32.52
CA LEU A 112 -0.35 -1.76 -33.37
C LEU A 112 -1.48 -2.63 -32.84
N LYS A 113 -1.17 -3.83 -32.34
CA LYS A 113 -2.17 -4.75 -31.75
C LYS A 113 -2.81 -4.20 -30.47
N ASN A 114 -2.11 -3.37 -29.71
CA ASN A 114 -2.56 -2.80 -28.44
C ASN A 114 -2.79 -1.29 -28.50
N PHE A 115 -2.99 -0.74 -29.68
CA PHE A 115 -3.12 0.70 -29.94
C PHE A 115 -4.12 1.40 -29.01
N PHE A 116 -5.28 0.78 -28.76
CA PHE A 116 -6.32 1.33 -27.87
C PHE A 116 -6.10 1.05 -26.39
N THR A 117 -5.17 0.17 -26.04
CA THR A 117 -4.88 -0.25 -24.66
C THR A 117 -3.48 0.15 -24.21
N PHE A 118 -2.79 0.98 -25.00
CA PHE A 118 -1.44 1.41 -24.68
C PHE A 118 -1.41 2.06 -23.29
N PRO A 119 -0.52 1.64 -22.37
CA PRO A 119 -0.54 2.13 -21.01
C PRO A 119 -0.43 3.66 -21.00
N LYS A 120 -1.36 4.33 -20.34
CA LYS A 120 -1.30 5.79 -20.11
C LYS A 120 0.04 6.25 -19.55
N TYR A 121 0.71 5.35 -18.85
CA TYR A 121 2.00 5.60 -18.23
C TYR A 121 3.18 5.59 -19.21
N PHE A 122 3.06 4.94 -20.36
CA PHE A 122 4.22 4.70 -21.21
C PHE A 122 4.81 5.98 -21.80
N SER A 123 4.01 6.87 -22.38
CA SER A 123 4.53 8.13 -22.94
C SER A 123 5.15 9.01 -21.86
N SER A 124 4.56 9.00 -20.68
CA SER A 124 5.07 9.74 -19.52
C SER A 124 6.34 9.09 -18.95
N PHE A 125 6.39 7.77 -18.94
CA PHE A 125 7.59 7.04 -18.51
C PHE A 125 8.75 7.19 -19.49
N CYS A 126 8.48 7.27 -20.81
CA CYS A 126 9.50 7.59 -21.80
C CYS A 126 10.14 8.96 -21.55
N LYS A 127 9.38 9.97 -21.13
CA LYS A 127 9.92 11.26 -20.74
C LYS A 127 10.85 11.17 -19.52
N ILE A 128 10.55 10.28 -18.57
CA ILE A 128 11.43 10.02 -17.43
C ILE A 128 12.74 9.38 -17.88
N LEU A 129 12.66 8.40 -18.77
CA LEU A 129 13.86 7.80 -19.34
C LEU A 129 14.75 8.79 -20.08
N GLU A 130 14.18 9.94 -20.55
CA GLU A 130 14.98 11.06 -21.09
C GLU A 130 15.77 11.80 -20.01
N HIS A 131 15.16 11.98 -18.84
CA HIS A 131 15.74 12.75 -17.75
C HIS A 131 16.63 11.91 -16.82
N ILE A 132 16.35 10.61 -16.74
CA ILE A 132 17.14 9.67 -15.96
C ILE A 132 17.92 8.75 -16.91
N ASP A 133 19.21 8.97 -17.05
CA ASP A 133 20.10 8.02 -17.72
C ASP A 133 20.18 6.72 -16.90
N LEU A 134 19.32 5.73 -17.22
CA LEU A 134 19.24 4.44 -16.52
C LEU A 134 20.34 3.49 -16.99
N LYS A 135 20.99 2.82 -16.04
CA LYS A 135 22.01 1.80 -16.27
C LYS A 135 21.59 0.46 -15.67
N GLU A 136 22.35 -0.58 -15.98
CA GLU A 136 22.07 -1.98 -15.60
C GLU A 136 21.90 -2.20 -14.08
N ASN A 137 22.64 -1.44 -13.27
CA ASN A 137 22.56 -1.53 -11.82
C ASN A 137 21.46 -0.69 -11.17
N ASP A 138 20.75 0.13 -11.97
CA ASP A 138 19.64 0.91 -11.45
C ASP A 138 18.42 0.02 -11.21
N ILE A 139 17.54 0.45 -10.30
CA ILE A 139 16.44 -0.34 -9.80
C ILE A 139 15.13 0.45 -9.96
N ILE A 140 14.09 -0.22 -10.44
CA ILE A 140 12.73 0.31 -10.45
C ILE A 140 11.85 -0.57 -9.56
N ILE A 141 11.28 0.00 -8.52
CA ILE A 141 10.36 -0.66 -7.61
C ILE A 141 8.96 -0.14 -7.88
N PHE A 142 8.09 -0.98 -8.44
CA PHE A 142 6.67 -0.70 -8.55
C PHE A 142 6.01 -1.00 -7.20
N GLN A 143 5.74 0.06 -6.42
CA GLN A 143 5.22 -0.03 -5.05
C GLN A 143 3.85 -0.72 -4.99
N THR A 144 3.03 -0.51 -6.04
CA THR A 144 1.75 -1.20 -6.21
C THR A 144 1.62 -1.65 -7.66
N SER A 145 1.92 -2.92 -7.92
CA SER A 145 1.85 -3.48 -9.28
C SER A 145 0.44 -3.92 -9.63
N ARG A 146 -0.29 -3.04 -10.29
CA ARG A 146 -1.57 -3.33 -10.94
C ARG A 146 -1.34 -3.64 -12.42
N ILE A 147 -2.42 -3.87 -13.16
CA ILE A 147 -2.33 -4.23 -14.58
C ILE A 147 -1.53 -3.22 -15.43
N ASN A 148 -1.66 -1.93 -15.12
CA ASN A 148 -0.96 -0.87 -15.86
C ASN A 148 0.56 -0.89 -15.59
N GLU A 149 0.96 -1.08 -14.34
CA GLU A 149 2.36 -1.19 -13.92
C GLU A 149 3.00 -2.46 -14.48
N ILE A 150 2.27 -3.57 -14.49
CA ILE A 150 2.71 -4.83 -15.08
C ILE A 150 2.84 -4.70 -16.61
N GLU A 151 1.90 -4.02 -17.28
CA GLU A 151 2.03 -3.71 -18.72
C GLU A 151 3.24 -2.82 -18.99
N LEU A 152 3.50 -1.82 -18.15
CA LEU A 152 4.68 -0.98 -18.27
C LEU A 152 5.96 -1.79 -18.09
N ALA A 153 6.05 -2.63 -17.07
CA ALA A 153 7.20 -3.51 -16.87
C ALA A 153 7.44 -4.42 -18.08
N TYR A 154 6.38 -5.00 -18.65
CA TYR A 154 6.48 -5.80 -19.86
C TYR A 154 7.05 -5.02 -21.05
N LEU A 155 6.66 -3.76 -21.22
CA LEU A 155 7.21 -2.90 -22.28
C LEU A 155 8.69 -2.56 -22.05
N LEU A 156 9.12 -2.32 -20.82
CA LEU A 156 10.54 -2.10 -20.50
C LEU A 156 11.40 -3.29 -20.89
N ILE A 157 10.88 -4.51 -20.68
CA ILE A 157 11.53 -5.75 -21.10
C ILE A 157 11.62 -5.84 -22.63
N LEU A 158 10.54 -5.53 -23.33
CA LEU A 158 10.52 -5.55 -24.79
C LEU A 158 11.49 -4.52 -25.39
N LEU A 159 11.70 -3.39 -24.71
CA LEU A 159 12.67 -2.36 -25.07
C LEU A 159 14.12 -2.74 -24.69
N LYS A 160 14.32 -3.91 -24.09
CA LYS A 160 15.63 -4.38 -23.63
C LYS A 160 16.32 -3.41 -22.67
N ILE A 161 15.54 -2.70 -21.83
CA ILE A 161 16.08 -1.83 -20.82
C ILE A 161 16.66 -2.71 -19.70
N LYS A 162 17.96 -2.64 -19.53
CA LYS A 162 18.70 -3.47 -18.57
C LYS A 162 18.72 -2.82 -17.20
N VAL A 163 17.60 -2.88 -16.48
CA VAL A 163 17.46 -2.45 -15.07
C VAL A 163 16.84 -3.57 -14.26
N LYS A 164 17.04 -3.56 -12.96
CA LYS A 164 16.33 -4.49 -12.07
C LYS A 164 14.91 -4.00 -11.85
N LEU A 165 13.90 -4.84 -12.12
CA LEU A 165 12.49 -4.54 -11.96
C LEU A 165 11.93 -5.32 -10.76
N HIS A 166 11.44 -4.62 -9.76
CA HIS A 166 10.81 -5.19 -8.59
C HIS A 166 9.31 -4.89 -8.61
N LEU A 167 8.49 -5.93 -8.75
CA LEU A 167 7.04 -5.85 -8.93
C LEU A 167 6.34 -6.32 -7.65
N ARG A 168 5.83 -5.37 -6.84
CA ARG A 168 5.07 -5.67 -5.62
C ARG A 168 3.58 -5.83 -5.95
N ILE A 169 3.10 -7.07 -5.90
CA ILE A 169 1.72 -7.43 -6.22
C ILE A 169 0.93 -7.51 -4.92
N ILE A 170 0.26 -6.43 -4.54
CA ILE A 170 -0.43 -6.31 -3.25
C ILE A 170 -1.95 -6.41 -3.33
N GLN A 171 -2.54 -6.42 -4.52
CA GLN A 171 -3.99 -6.43 -4.72
C GLN A 171 -4.43 -7.41 -5.81
N LEU A 172 -5.09 -8.50 -5.42
CA LEU A 172 -5.64 -9.52 -6.35
C LEU A 172 -7.18 -9.57 -6.40
N HIS A 173 -7.88 -8.62 -5.80
CA HIS A 173 -9.32 -8.76 -5.48
C HIS A 173 -10.31 -8.37 -6.57
N ARG A 174 -9.90 -7.90 -7.74
CA ARG A 174 -10.83 -7.51 -8.82
C ARG A 174 -10.97 -8.60 -9.88
N LYS A 175 -11.91 -9.51 -9.68
CA LYS A 175 -12.16 -10.71 -10.53
C LYS A 175 -12.14 -10.45 -12.05
N GLN A 176 -12.73 -9.36 -12.54
CA GLN A 176 -12.85 -9.10 -13.99
C GLN A 176 -11.54 -8.82 -14.73
N LYS A 177 -10.48 -8.41 -14.03
CA LYS A 177 -9.17 -8.10 -14.64
C LYS A 177 -8.09 -9.13 -14.34
N LEU A 178 -8.38 -10.13 -13.51
CA LEU A 178 -7.38 -11.11 -13.08
C LEU A 178 -6.88 -11.97 -14.25
N LYS A 179 -7.74 -12.38 -15.17
CA LYS A 179 -7.33 -13.18 -16.34
C LYS A 179 -6.28 -12.46 -17.17
N LYS A 180 -6.55 -11.19 -17.56
CA LYS A 180 -5.59 -10.37 -18.31
C LYS A 180 -4.30 -10.13 -17.52
N PHE A 181 -4.41 -9.88 -16.21
CA PHE A 181 -3.27 -9.71 -15.32
C PHE A 181 -2.35 -10.94 -15.33
N TYR A 182 -2.90 -12.14 -15.13
CA TYR A 182 -2.14 -13.38 -15.16
C TYR A 182 -1.53 -13.68 -16.54
N GLU A 183 -2.25 -13.39 -17.63
CA GLU A 183 -1.72 -13.54 -19.00
C GLU A 183 -0.48 -12.67 -19.24
N ILE A 184 -0.47 -11.44 -18.73
CA ILE A 184 0.69 -10.55 -18.88
C ILE A 184 1.85 -11.04 -18.01
N LEU A 185 1.57 -11.46 -16.76
CA LEU A 185 2.60 -12.05 -15.90
C LEU A 185 3.27 -13.26 -16.55
N LYS A 186 2.50 -14.18 -17.15
CA LYS A 186 3.06 -15.33 -17.90
C LYS A 186 4.00 -14.88 -19.04
N LYS A 187 3.63 -13.81 -19.77
CA LYS A 187 4.48 -13.26 -20.84
C LYS A 187 5.78 -12.68 -20.29
N ILE A 188 5.71 -12.00 -19.14
CA ILE A 188 6.89 -11.46 -18.45
C ILE A 188 7.79 -12.61 -17.99
N ASN A 189 7.24 -13.66 -17.37
CA ASN A 189 8.01 -14.79 -16.88
C ASN A 189 8.80 -15.47 -18.01
N LYS A 190 8.16 -15.78 -19.14
CA LYS A 190 8.84 -16.35 -20.31
C LYS A 190 10.00 -15.49 -20.81
N LYS A 191 9.95 -14.17 -20.62
CA LYS A 191 11.06 -13.26 -20.97
C LYS A 191 12.10 -13.15 -19.87
N ASN A 192 11.69 -13.29 -18.59
CA ASN A 192 12.58 -13.24 -17.45
C ASN A 192 13.60 -14.39 -17.44
N GLU A 193 13.24 -15.56 -17.96
CA GLU A 193 14.17 -16.67 -18.18
C GLU A 193 15.42 -16.24 -18.99
N LEU A 194 15.24 -15.22 -19.87
CA LEU A 194 16.32 -14.66 -20.70
C LEU A 194 17.11 -13.54 -20.00
N PHE A 195 16.47 -12.78 -19.11
CA PHE A 195 17.05 -11.53 -18.56
C PHE A 195 17.41 -11.62 -17.08
N LYS A 196 16.75 -12.48 -16.28
CA LYS A 196 16.99 -12.74 -14.85
C LYS A 196 17.03 -11.51 -13.93
N ASN A 197 16.41 -10.41 -14.34
CA ASN A 197 16.43 -9.13 -13.59
C ASN A 197 15.04 -8.63 -13.20
N ILE A 198 14.03 -9.53 -13.20
CA ILE A 198 12.66 -9.21 -12.80
C ILE A 198 12.29 -10.06 -11.59
N PHE A 199 11.84 -9.39 -10.53
CA PHE A 199 11.52 -10.00 -9.26
C PHE A 199 10.08 -9.70 -8.89
N PHE A 200 9.36 -10.71 -8.39
CA PHE A 200 7.96 -10.61 -8.05
C PHE A 200 7.78 -10.82 -6.56
N TYR A 201 6.98 -9.94 -5.94
CA TYR A 201 6.74 -9.96 -4.50
C TYR A 201 5.26 -9.84 -4.20
N THR A 202 4.85 -10.40 -3.06
CA THR A 202 3.51 -10.26 -2.51
C THR A 202 3.53 -10.26 -1.00
N GLU A 203 2.43 -9.82 -0.36
CA GLU A 203 2.37 -9.69 1.11
C GLU A 203 1.88 -10.97 1.80
N THR A 204 1.16 -11.85 1.09
CA THR A 204 0.49 -12.99 1.73
C THR A 204 0.73 -14.30 1.01
N ASP A 205 0.79 -15.42 1.76
CA ASP A 205 0.88 -16.76 1.19
C ASP A 205 -0.30 -17.08 0.27
N PHE A 206 -1.49 -16.58 0.59
CA PHE A 206 -2.65 -16.76 -0.26
C PHE A 206 -2.42 -16.15 -1.65
N GLN A 207 -1.94 -14.91 -1.71
CA GLN A 207 -1.61 -14.25 -2.97
C GLN A 207 -0.49 -15.01 -3.71
N LYS A 208 0.55 -15.45 -2.99
CA LYS A 208 1.64 -16.27 -3.53
C LYS A 208 1.11 -17.54 -4.20
N GLN A 209 0.25 -18.29 -3.50
CA GLN A 209 -0.38 -19.50 -4.02
C GLN A 209 -1.27 -19.22 -5.25
N GLN A 210 -2.07 -18.14 -5.21
CA GLN A 210 -2.92 -17.74 -6.33
C GLN A 210 -2.10 -17.37 -7.58
N ILE A 211 -1.00 -16.62 -7.41
CA ILE A 211 -0.12 -16.28 -8.53
C ILE A 211 0.54 -17.54 -9.08
N LYS A 212 1.13 -18.37 -8.23
CA LYS A 212 1.76 -19.64 -8.63
C LYS A 212 0.79 -20.53 -9.40
N LYS A 213 -0.40 -20.77 -8.87
CA LYS A 213 -1.46 -21.59 -9.49
C LYS A 213 -1.86 -21.08 -10.89
N ASN A 214 -1.91 -19.75 -11.08
CA ASN A 214 -2.42 -19.16 -12.31
C ASN A 214 -1.34 -18.80 -13.33
N THR A 215 -0.07 -18.72 -12.93
CA THR A 215 1.00 -18.19 -13.81
C THR A 215 2.27 -19.04 -13.82
N ASP A 216 2.38 -19.98 -12.88
CA ASP A 216 3.59 -20.76 -12.62
C ASP A 216 4.82 -19.94 -12.17
N ILE A 217 4.61 -18.67 -11.79
CA ILE A 217 5.65 -17.77 -11.27
C ILE A 217 5.85 -18.05 -9.79
N ASP A 218 7.11 -18.20 -9.38
CA ASP A 218 7.49 -18.15 -7.98
C ASP A 218 7.57 -16.69 -7.53
N VAL A 219 6.76 -16.36 -6.51
CA VAL A 219 6.68 -15.03 -5.92
C VAL A 219 7.24 -15.10 -4.51
N GLU A 220 8.03 -14.13 -4.12
CA GLU A 220 8.56 -14.06 -2.77
C GLU A 220 7.64 -13.21 -1.88
N LEU A 221 7.61 -13.53 -0.59
CA LEU A 221 6.96 -12.69 0.39
C LEU A 221 7.88 -11.51 0.70
N PHE A 222 7.33 -10.31 0.79
CA PHE A 222 8.05 -9.14 1.24
C PHE A 222 7.41 -8.54 2.48
N SER A 223 8.20 -7.84 3.26
CA SER A 223 7.78 -7.08 4.42
C SER A 223 7.78 -5.58 4.12
N ASN A 224 6.87 -4.83 4.74
CA ASN A 224 6.86 -3.39 4.60
C ASN A 224 7.91 -2.75 5.51
N ASN A 225 8.79 -1.92 4.95
CA ASN A 225 9.68 -1.09 5.73
C ASN A 225 8.87 -0.03 6.46
N LEU A 226 8.94 -0.03 7.77
CA LEU A 226 8.22 0.92 8.63
C LEU A 226 9.15 1.36 9.76
N THR A 227 8.94 2.56 10.26
CA THR A 227 9.69 3.06 11.41
C THR A 227 9.17 2.40 12.68
N PHE A 228 10.09 1.91 13.50
CA PHE A 228 9.80 1.29 14.78
C PHE A 228 9.70 2.34 15.88
N SER A 229 8.73 2.20 16.77
CA SER A 229 8.64 2.96 18.01
C SER A 229 8.47 2.02 19.20
N LYS A 230 8.92 2.48 20.37
CA LYS A 230 8.75 1.75 21.63
C LYS A 230 7.44 2.16 22.29
N LYS A 231 6.83 1.21 22.97
CA LYS A 231 5.62 1.43 23.77
C LYS A 231 5.92 1.21 25.25
N GLU A 232 5.25 2.02 26.07
CA GLU A 232 5.28 1.92 27.53
C GLU A 232 3.88 1.69 28.07
N THR A 233 3.80 1.21 29.31
CA THR A 233 2.50 1.10 30.02
C THR A 233 2.00 2.49 30.32
N PRO A 234 0.74 2.83 30.03
CA PRO A 234 0.20 4.15 30.31
C PRO A 234 -0.02 4.36 31.81
N ASP A 235 0.25 5.57 32.32
CA ASP A 235 0.09 5.92 33.73
C ASP A 235 -1.35 6.03 34.16
N LYS A 236 -2.27 6.40 33.29
CA LYS A 236 -3.66 6.73 33.64
C LYS A 236 -4.70 5.90 32.92
N LYS A 237 -4.85 6.12 31.61
CA LYS A 237 -5.89 5.46 30.79
C LYS A 237 -5.28 4.77 29.58
N PHE A 238 -5.85 3.62 29.25
CA PHE A 238 -5.49 2.89 28.02
C PHE A 238 -6.19 3.49 26.82
N THR A 239 -5.43 3.81 25.79
CA THR A 239 -5.96 4.36 24.55
C THR A 239 -6.28 3.26 23.55
N ILE A 240 -7.55 3.15 23.18
CA ILE A 240 -8.04 2.25 22.13
C ILE A 240 -8.08 3.03 20.84
N GLY A 241 -7.32 2.60 19.83
CA GLY A 241 -7.18 3.29 18.54
C GLY A 241 -7.98 2.66 17.42
N ILE A 242 -8.82 3.44 16.74
CA ILE A 242 -9.53 3.07 15.53
C ILE A 242 -9.07 4.03 14.41
N LEU A 243 -8.07 3.62 13.64
CA LEU A 243 -7.46 4.46 12.63
C LEU A 243 -7.73 3.95 11.20
N GLY A 244 -7.81 4.87 10.26
CA GLY A 244 -7.95 4.61 8.83
C GLY A 244 -9.27 5.07 8.23
N GLU A 245 -9.61 4.54 7.04
CA GLU A 245 -10.86 4.89 6.35
C GLU A 245 -12.09 4.28 7.02
N SER A 246 -13.16 5.08 7.14
CA SER A 246 -14.45 4.68 7.72
C SER A 246 -15.26 3.87 6.70
N ARG A 247 -14.92 2.60 6.52
CA ARG A 247 -15.52 1.71 5.52
C ARG A 247 -16.26 0.55 6.17
N PHE A 248 -17.25 0.02 5.45
CA PHE A 248 -18.01 -1.16 5.88
C PHE A 248 -17.10 -2.38 6.09
N ASP A 249 -16.25 -2.65 5.12
CA ASP A 249 -15.31 -3.79 5.15
C ASP A 249 -14.23 -3.70 6.24
N LYS A 250 -14.05 -2.52 6.84
CA LYS A 250 -13.22 -2.32 8.03
C LYS A 250 -14.00 -2.38 9.34
N GLY A 251 -15.27 -2.73 9.28
CA GLY A 251 -16.13 -2.86 10.46
C GLY A 251 -16.50 -1.55 11.13
N PHE A 252 -16.45 -0.40 10.42
CA PHE A 252 -16.81 0.90 10.97
C PHE A 252 -18.21 0.93 11.57
N TYR A 253 -19.15 0.17 11.03
CA TYR A 253 -20.52 0.07 11.52
C TYR A 253 -20.65 -0.62 12.89
N LYS A 254 -19.62 -1.34 13.34
CA LYS A 254 -19.59 -2.04 14.64
C LYS A 254 -19.17 -1.13 15.80
N LEU A 255 -18.64 0.06 15.50
CA LEU A 255 -18.02 0.93 16.52
C LEU A 255 -18.97 1.43 17.59
N PRO A 256 -20.20 1.89 17.29
CA PRO A 256 -21.10 2.38 18.36
C PRO A 256 -21.33 1.33 19.44
N ASP A 257 -21.63 0.09 19.05
CA ASP A 257 -21.91 -0.99 20.01
C ASP A 257 -20.66 -1.41 20.78
N LEU A 258 -19.49 -1.44 20.11
CA LEU A 258 -18.22 -1.72 20.81
C LEU A 258 -17.91 -0.66 21.86
N ILE A 259 -18.08 0.63 21.53
CA ILE A 259 -17.85 1.75 22.44
C ILE A 259 -18.75 1.62 23.67
N ARG A 260 -20.07 1.40 23.48
CA ARG A 260 -21.02 1.21 24.59
C ARG A 260 -20.62 0.03 25.45
N SER A 261 -20.29 -1.11 24.83
CA SER A 261 -19.92 -2.33 25.57
C SER A 261 -18.64 -2.18 26.40
N ILE A 262 -17.65 -1.42 25.91
CA ILE A 262 -16.43 -1.17 26.69
C ILE A 262 -16.69 -0.14 27.79
N ASN A 263 -17.39 0.97 27.49
CA ASN A 263 -17.66 2.01 28.46
C ASN A 263 -18.54 1.52 29.63
N SER A 264 -19.48 0.62 29.36
CA SER A 264 -20.29 0.01 30.48
C SER A 264 -19.46 -0.77 31.50
N LYS A 265 -18.20 -1.13 31.17
CA LYS A 265 -17.34 -1.97 32.00
C LYS A 265 -16.08 -1.28 32.50
N ALA A 266 -15.56 -0.30 31.73
CA ALA A 266 -14.22 0.25 31.95
C ALA A 266 -14.06 1.73 31.58
N ILE A 267 -15.11 2.55 31.67
CA ILE A 267 -15.09 3.96 31.23
C ILE A 267 -13.96 4.79 31.87
N ASP A 268 -13.64 4.53 33.13
CA ASP A 268 -12.59 5.26 33.86
C ASP A 268 -11.17 4.82 33.47
N LYS A 269 -11.05 3.63 32.91
CA LYS A 269 -9.76 3.02 32.51
C LYS A 269 -9.38 3.23 31.06
N VAL A 270 -10.33 3.68 30.21
CA VAL A 270 -10.11 3.75 28.76
C VAL A 270 -10.37 5.14 28.20
N GLN A 271 -9.71 5.41 27.08
CA GLN A 271 -10.05 6.47 26.15
C GLN A 271 -10.00 5.94 24.72
N PHE A 272 -10.77 6.55 23.83
CA PHE A 272 -10.83 6.20 22.42
C PHE A 272 -10.23 7.30 21.56
N ILE A 273 -9.44 6.93 20.57
CA ILE A 273 -9.06 7.79 19.44
C ILE A 273 -9.66 7.18 18.18
N ILE A 274 -10.61 7.89 17.58
CA ILE A 274 -11.38 7.40 16.42
C ILE A 274 -11.14 8.33 15.23
N GLN A 275 -10.49 7.83 14.20
CA GLN A 275 -10.37 8.56 12.95
C GLN A 275 -11.60 8.33 12.07
N ILE A 276 -12.26 9.43 11.65
CA ILE A 276 -13.37 9.41 10.69
C ILE A 276 -12.88 9.98 9.38
N ASN A 277 -12.55 9.11 8.42
CA ASN A 277 -11.99 9.49 7.14
C ASN A 277 -12.69 8.78 5.98
N ASN A 278 -13.02 9.53 4.90
CA ASN A 278 -13.69 9.01 3.70
C ASN A 278 -14.95 8.19 3.99
N CYS A 279 -15.77 8.64 4.96
CA CYS A 279 -17.01 7.95 5.34
C CYS A 279 -18.00 7.96 4.16
N PRO A 280 -18.42 6.80 3.63
CA PRO A 280 -19.36 6.71 2.53
C PRO A 280 -20.79 7.05 3.00
N LYS A 281 -21.65 7.45 2.06
CA LYS A 281 -23.02 7.91 2.37
C LYS A 281 -23.86 6.91 3.18
N ASN A 282 -23.70 5.62 2.92
CA ASN A 282 -24.42 4.54 3.62
C ASN A 282 -23.96 4.33 5.07
N LEU A 283 -22.88 4.97 5.51
CA LEU A 283 -22.37 4.92 6.89
C LEU A 283 -22.51 6.26 7.64
N LEU A 284 -23.20 7.25 7.07
CA LEU A 284 -23.39 8.56 7.72
C LEU A 284 -24.22 8.45 9.01
N VAL A 285 -25.17 7.54 9.09
CA VAL A 285 -25.93 7.28 10.32
C VAL A 285 -25.00 6.83 11.44
N ILE A 286 -24.10 5.89 11.16
CA ILE A 286 -23.09 5.40 12.11
C ILE A 286 -22.12 6.53 12.51
N LYS A 287 -21.68 7.33 11.54
CA LYS A 287 -20.85 8.51 11.80
C LYS A 287 -21.54 9.44 12.82
N ASN A 288 -22.80 9.81 12.58
CA ASN A 288 -23.58 10.70 13.47
C ASN A 288 -23.76 10.09 14.88
N GLU A 289 -23.97 8.78 14.95
CA GLU A 289 -24.08 8.06 16.21
C GLU A 289 -22.75 8.12 17.01
N ILE A 290 -21.60 7.96 16.37
CA ILE A 290 -20.28 8.11 17.02
C ILE A 290 -20.10 9.54 17.57
N TYR A 291 -20.55 10.58 16.84
CA TYR A 291 -20.54 11.95 17.35
C TYR A 291 -21.48 12.13 18.56
N SER A 292 -22.64 11.49 18.56
CA SER A 292 -23.54 11.52 19.72
C SER A 292 -22.87 10.86 20.94
N LEU A 293 -22.23 9.70 20.73
CA LEU A 293 -21.48 9.04 21.80
C LEU A 293 -20.30 9.87 22.32
N SER A 294 -19.62 10.64 21.46
CA SER A 294 -18.52 11.52 21.93
C SER A 294 -19.01 12.72 22.75
N LYS A 295 -20.27 13.12 22.62
CA LYS A 295 -20.91 14.11 23.50
C LYS A 295 -21.32 13.50 24.83
N GLU A 296 -21.78 12.26 24.81
CA GLU A 296 -22.20 11.50 25.99
C GLU A 296 -20.98 11.06 26.83
N PHE A 297 -19.97 10.46 26.17
CA PHE A 297 -18.77 9.91 26.79
C PHE A 297 -17.55 10.82 26.57
N LYS A 298 -17.07 11.46 27.62
CA LYS A 298 -15.92 12.39 27.57
C LYS A 298 -14.57 11.73 27.28
N ASN A 299 -14.51 10.41 27.19
CA ASN A 299 -13.33 9.62 26.91
C ASN A 299 -13.18 9.28 25.40
N ILE A 300 -13.89 9.97 24.50
CA ILE A 300 -13.84 9.75 23.06
C ILE A 300 -13.27 10.99 22.37
N GLU A 301 -12.11 10.84 21.72
CA GLU A 301 -11.51 11.83 20.84
C GLU A 301 -11.79 11.44 19.39
N ILE A 302 -12.40 12.34 18.60
CA ILE A 302 -12.66 12.15 17.17
C ILE A 302 -11.67 12.98 16.35
N ILE A 303 -11.01 12.33 15.40
CA ILE A 303 -10.10 12.94 14.43
C ILE A 303 -10.76 12.92 13.07
N GLU A 304 -11.11 14.08 12.55
CA GLU A 304 -11.77 14.24 11.26
C GLU A 304 -10.78 14.19 10.10
N GLY A 305 -11.14 13.42 9.09
CA GLY A 305 -10.46 13.42 7.81
C GLY A 305 -9.11 12.71 7.80
N TYR A 306 -8.28 13.12 6.87
CA TYR A 306 -6.94 12.59 6.71
C TYR A 306 -5.96 13.28 7.65
N VAL A 307 -5.11 12.49 8.28
CA VAL A 307 -3.98 12.97 9.07
C VAL A 307 -2.68 12.80 8.28
N SER A 308 -1.73 13.72 8.49
CA SER A 308 -0.41 13.62 7.87
C SER A 308 0.38 12.41 8.39
N PHE A 309 1.43 12.03 7.67
CA PHE A 309 2.33 10.95 8.09
C PHE A 309 2.85 11.11 9.53
N PHE A 310 3.29 12.32 9.91
CA PHE A 310 3.79 12.57 11.25
C PHE A 310 2.69 12.56 12.33
N GLU A 311 1.52 13.09 12.01
CA GLU A 311 0.36 13.04 12.92
C GLU A 311 -0.09 11.59 13.13
N TYR A 312 -0.14 10.78 12.06
CA TYR A 312 -0.48 9.37 12.16
C TYR A 312 0.47 8.61 13.09
N ARG A 313 1.78 8.87 12.99
CA ARG A 313 2.78 8.29 13.90
C ARG A 313 2.57 8.72 15.34
N LYS A 314 2.35 10.03 15.59
CA LYS A 314 2.02 10.53 16.94
C LYS A 314 0.75 9.89 17.52
N LEU A 315 -0.24 9.59 16.68
CA LEU A 315 -1.43 8.86 17.13
C LEU A 315 -1.07 7.41 17.50
N LEU A 316 -0.29 6.72 16.69
CA LEU A 316 0.17 5.36 17.03
C LEU A 316 0.98 5.31 18.33
N GLU A 317 1.80 6.34 18.61
CA GLU A 317 2.52 6.46 19.88
C GLU A 317 1.58 6.53 21.09
N LYS A 318 0.42 7.18 20.98
CA LYS A 318 -0.58 7.28 22.05
C LYS A 318 -1.41 6.01 22.22
N ILE A 319 -1.61 5.23 21.17
CA ILE A 319 -2.51 4.07 21.16
C ILE A 319 -1.87 2.88 21.85
N ASN A 320 -2.60 2.23 22.79
CA ASN A 320 -2.16 1.05 23.52
C ASN A 320 -2.77 -0.25 22.97
N ILE A 321 -3.98 -0.19 22.38
CA ILE A 321 -4.69 -1.37 21.86
C ILE A 321 -5.37 -1.02 20.55
N ILE A 322 -5.32 -1.92 19.57
CA ILE A 322 -6.03 -1.76 18.28
C ILE A 322 -6.99 -2.94 18.08
N PRO A 323 -8.31 -2.71 18.06
CA PRO A 323 -9.27 -3.70 17.59
C PRO A 323 -9.36 -3.69 16.06
N LEU A 324 -9.09 -4.83 15.43
CA LEU A 324 -9.23 -5.03 13.98
C LEU A 324 -10.64 -5.54 13.68
N LEU A 325 -11.59 -4.64 13.44
CA LEU A 325 -13.01 -4.99 13.22
C LEU A 325 -13.31 -5.45 11.77
N HIS A 326 -12.28 -5.70 10.97
CA HIS A 326 -12.40 -6.00 9.55
C HIS A 326 -13.27 -7.23 9.26
N GLU A 327 -13.98 -7.18 8.14
CA GLU A 327 -14.65 -8.35 7.58
C GLU A 327 -13.62 -9.37 7.04
N LEU A 328 -13.80 -10.66 7.36
CA LEU A 328 -12.84 -11.72 7.03
C LEU A 328 -12.54 -11.84 5.54
N ASP A 329 -13.55 -11.64 4.69
CA ASP A 329 -13.38 -11.74 3.24
C ASP A 329 -12.39 -10.71 2.67
N GLN A 330 -12.30 -9.56 3.29
CA GLN A 330 -11.32 -8.53 2.88
C GLN A 330 -9.90 -8.91 3.26
N LEU A 331 -9.73 -9.50 4.43
CA LEU A 331 -8.41 -9.89 4.94
C LEU A 331 -7.77 -11.06 4.15
N LYS A 332 -8.54 -11.83 3.39
CA LYS A 332 -7.99 -12.93 2.55
C LYS A 332 -7.16 -12.44 1.36
N TYR A 333 -7.49 -11.27 0.82
CA TYR A 333 -7.01 -10.84 -0.50
C TYR A 333 -5.98 -9.71 -0.48
N CYS A 334 -5.75 -9.07 0.66
CA CYS A 334 -4.79 -7.98 0.78
C CYS A 334 -4.23 -7.84 2.18
N GLY A 335 -3.03 -7.29 2.30
CA GLY A 335 -2.43 -6.89 3.56
C GLY A 335 -3.21 -5.76 4.23
N SER A 336 -3.04 -5.64 5.54
CA SER A 336 -3.61 -4.53 6.30
C SER A 336 -2.48 -3.68 6.88
N GLY A 337 -2.37 -2.43 6.42
CA GLY A 337 -1.34 -1.51 6.90
C GLY A 337 -1.38 -1.31 8.41
N ILE A 338 -2.57 -1.35 9.03
CA ILE A 338 -2.73 -1.19 10.48
C ILE A 338 -2.16 -2.39 11.27
N VAL A 339 -2.14 -3.60 10.66
CA VAL A 339 -1.49 -4.78 11.29
C VAL A 339 0.01 -4.55 11.39
N PHE A 340 0.65 -4.14 10.30
CA PHE A 340 2.08 -3.84 10.32
C PHE A 340 2.39 -2.65 11.22
N ALA A 341 1.55 -1.61 11.21
CA ALA A 341 1.68 -0.47 12.11
C ALA A 341 1.58 -0.89 13.59
N SER A 342 0.69 -1.81 13.96
CA SER A 342 0.61 -2.31 15.32
C SER A 342 1.87 -3.07 15.73
N ILE A 343 2.39 -3.91 14.85
CA ILE A 343 3.62 -4.69 15.12
C ILE A 343 4.82 -3.77 15.40
N VAL A 344 5.09 -2.80 14.50
CA VAL A 344 6.28 -1.94 14.63
C VAL A 344 6.16 -0.91 15.76
N ASN A 345 4.94 -0.65 16.24
CA ASN A 345 4.69 0.23 17.38
C ASN A 345 4.40 -0.52 18.69
N GLU A 346 4.68 -1.81 18.74
CA GLU A 346 4.54 -2.65 19.94
C GLU A 346 3.12 -2.59 20.54
N ILE A 347 2.08 -2.58 19.68
CA ILE A 347 0.69 -2.43 20.11
C ILE A 347 -0.03 -3.79 20.03
N PRO A 348 -0.52 -4.33 21.18
CA PRO A 348 -1.39 -5.49 21.21
C PRO A 348 -2.68 -5.28 20.40
N VAL A 349 -3.19 -6.33 19.76
CA VAL A 349 -4.37 -6.24 18.91
C VAL A 349 -5.45 -7.26 19.29
N VAL A 350 -6.71 -6.92 19.00
CA VAL A 350 -7.81 -7.90 18.99
C VAL A 350 -8.22 -8.09 17.52
N ILE A 351 -8.20 -9.34 17.06
CA ILE A 351 -8.44 -9.68 15.64
C ILE A 351 -9.71 -10.51 15.49
N PRO A 352 -10.36 -10.52 14.32
CA PRO A 352 -11.48 -11.42 14.08
C PRO A 352 -11.02 -12.87 14.19
N LYS A 353 -11.87 -13.73 14.79
CA LYS A 353 -11.65 -15.17 14.76
C LYS A 353 -11.52 -15.64 13.31
N ASP A 354 -10.64 -16.60 13.06
CA ASP A 354 -10.35 -17.14 11.74
C ASP A 354 -9.68 -16.17 10.75
N ALA A 355 -9.16 -15.05 11.20
CA ALA A 355 -8.29 -14.18 10.42
C ALA A 355 -6.90 -14.83 10.22
N LEU A 356 -6.88 -16.04 9.65
CA LEU A 356 -5.69 -16.89 9.52
C LEU A 356 -4.51 -16.17 8.87
N TYR A 357 -4.80 -15.30 7.90
CA TYR A 357 -3.79 -14.55 7.22
C TYR A 357 -3.14 -13.48 8.12
N VAL A 358 -3.93 -12.83 9.01
CA VAL A 358 -3.40 -11.84 9.98
C VAL A 358 -2.55 -12.53 11.03
N LYS A 359 -2.99 -13.71 11.53
CA LYS A 359 -2.26 -14.50 12.50
C LYS A 359 -0.84 -14.85 12.06
N LYS A 360 -0.62 -15.11 10.78
CA LYS A 360 0.70 -15.46 10.24
C LYS A 360 1.76 -14.35 10.39
N PHE A 361 1.34 -13.11 10.60
CA PHE A 361 2.26 -12.02 10.89
C PHE A 361 2.71 -11.99 12.34
N PHE A 362 2.00 -12.70 13.24
CA PHE A 362 2.31 -12.76 14.66
C PHE A 362 2.93 -14.11 15.02
N GLU A 363 4.21 -14.11 15.34
CA GLU A 363 4.92 -15.28 15.87
C GLU A 363 4.71 -15.42 17.38
N PHE A 364 4.44 -14.30 18.07
CA PHE A 364 4.14 -14.22 19.47
C PHE A 364 2.66 -13.82 19.61
N GLU A 365 1.98 -14.39 20.59
CA GLU A 365 0.53 -14.17 20.80
C GLU A 365 0.27 -12.79 21.43
N SER A 366 0.77 -11.72 20.80
CA SER A 366 0.45 -10.34 21.16
C SER A 366 -0.95 -9.92 20.65
N PHE A 367 -1.83 -10.89 20.42
CA PHE A 367 -3.19 -10.70 19.95
C PHE A 367 -4.17 -11.64 20.66
N LEU A 368 -5.45 -11.25 20.66
CA LEU A 368 -6.57 -12.11 21.04
C LEU A 368 -7.58 -12.19 19.89
N GLU A 369 -8.28 -13.32 19.78
CA GLU A 369 -9.29 -13.54 18.75
C GLU A 369 -10.69 -13.31 19.30
N ALA A 370 -11.52 -12.60 18.53
CA ALA A 370 -12.90 -12.33 18.85
C ALA A 370 -13.85 -12.88 17.77
N LYS A 371 -14.92 -13.55 18.19
CA LYS A 371 -16.01 -14.07 17.33
C LYS A 371 -17.02 -12.99 17.00
N ASP A 372 -17.32 -12.15 17.99
CA ASP A 372 -18.35 -11.12 17.97
C ASP A 372 -17.93 -9.90 18.81
N LEU A 373 -18.78 -8.89 18.89
CA LEU A 373 -18.49 -7.66 19.62
C LEU A 373 -18.36 -7.87 21.13
N THR A 374 -19.04 -8.86 21.68
CA THR A 374 -18.94 -9.22 23.11
C THR A 374 -17.55 -9.75 23.41
N ASP A 375 -17.04 -10.65 22.54
CA ASP A 375 -15.66 -11.14 22.66
C ASP A 375 -14.64 -10.01 22.46
N TYR A 376 -14.84 -9.08 21.51
CA TYR A 376 -13.98 -7.92 21.34
C TYR A 376 -13.87 -7.10 22.62
N SER A 377 -15.03 -6.76 23.22
CA SER A 377 -15.06 -5.99 24.47
C SER A 377 -14.36 -6.73 25.61
N LYS A 378 -14.66 -8.02 25.78
CA LYS A 378 -14.04 -8.89 26.81
C LYS A 378 -12.51 -8.96 26.62
N ASN A 379 -12.05 -9.18 25.40
CA ASN A 379 -10.63 -9.32 25.08
C ASN A 379 -9.86 -8.02 25.25
N ILE A 380 -10.45 -6.87 24.89
CA ILE A 380 -9.85 -5.56 25.14
C ILE A 380 -9.65 -5.33 26.65
N ILE A 381 -10.67 -5.64 27.47
CA ILE A 381 -10.58 -5.53 28.93
C ILE A 381 -9.50 -6.49 29.47
N HIS A 382 -9.46 -7.72 28.97
CA HIS A 382 -8.44 -8.68 29.36
C HIS A 382 -7.02 -8.21 29.05
N ILE A 383 -6.81 -7.60 27.85
CA ILE A 383 -5.51 -6.98 27.50
C ILE A 383 -5.18 -5.84 28.48
N ILE A 384 -6.14 -4.99 28.86
CA ILE A 384 -5.94 -3.89 29.80
C ILE A 384 -5.50 -4.43 31.16
N GLU A 385 -6.20 -5.43 31.70
CA GLU A 385 -5.92 -6.05 33.00
C GLU A 385 -4.54 -6.75 33.03
N ASN A 386 -4.06 -7.23 31.89
CA ASN A 386 -2.80 -7.96 31.74
C ASN A 386 -1.82 -7.23 30.80
N PHE A 387 -1.89 -5.91 30.71
CA PHE A 387 -1.18 -5.13 29.70
C PHE A 387 0.33 -5.35 29.69
N PRO A 388 1.03 -5.41 30.83
CA PRO A 388 2.49 -5.67 30.82
C PRO A 388 2.86 -6.98 30.12
N PHE A 389 2.05 -8.04 30.27
CA PHE A 389 2.26 -9.32 29.60
C PHE A 389 2.09 -9.19 28.08
N PHE A 390 0.97 -8.58 27.62
CA PHE A 390 0.74 -8.40 26.19
C PHE A 390 1.74 -7.44 25.55
N LEU A 391 2.17 -6.41 26.27
CA LEU A 391 3.22 -5.48 25.81
C LEU A 391 4.54 -6.22 25.61
N GLU A 392 4.93 -7.10 26.49
CA GLU A 392 6.15 -7.89 26.35
C GLU A 392 6.10 -8.80 25.12
N LEU A 393 4.97 -9.43 24.84
CA LEU A 393 4.75 -10.21 23.62
C LEU A 393 4.80 -9.32 22.37
N ALA A 394 4.23 -8.12 22.43
CA ALA A 394 4.26 -7.17 21.32
C ALA A 394 5.68 -6.65 21.05
N LYS A 395 6.51 -6.44 22.08
CA LYS A 395 7.94 -6.11 21.93
C LYS A 395 8.72 -7.24 21.24
N LYS A 396 8.52 -8.48 21.67
CA LYS A 396 9.12 -9.66 21.02
C LYS A 396 8.71 -9.77 19.57
N GLN A 397 7.44 -9.53 19.28
CA GLN A 397 6.89 -9.52 17.91
C GLN A 397 7.53 -8.42 17.06
N SER A 398 7.68 -7.22 17.58
CA SER A 398 8.32 -6.09 16.91
C SER A 398 9.80 -6.39 16.57
N LEU A 399 10.52 -6.95 17.52
CA LEU A 399 11.91 -7.35 17.32
C LEU A 399 12.06 -8.46 16.26
N SER A 400 11.19 -9.48 16.29
CA SER A 400 11.16 -10.53 15.27
C SER A 400 10.88 -9.95 13.89
N TYR A 401 9.92 -9.06 13.77
CA TYR A 401 9.63 -8.38 12.51
C TYR A 401 10.82 -7.55 12.00
N LYS A 402 11.49 -6.82 12.88
CA LYS A 402 12.70 -6.06 12.56
C LYS A 402 13.82 -6.98 12.02
N ASN A 403 14.02 -8.11 12.65
CA ASN A 403 15.01 -9.11 12.21
C ASN A 403 14.63 -9.66 10.82
N LYS A 404 13.36 -9.95 10.58
CA LYS A 404 12.87 -10.39 9.25
C LYS A 404 13.14 -9.37 8.15
N LEU A 405 13.07 -8.07 8.43
CA LEU A 405 13.39 -7.03 7.45
C LEU A 405 14.85 -7.13 6.96
N ASN A 406 15.78 -7.57 7.79
CA ASN A 406 17.17 -7.77 7.41
C ASN A 406 17.35 -8.91 6.40
N PHE A 407 16.41 -9.87 6.37
CA PHE A 407 16.40 -11.02 5.45
C PHE A 407 15.32 -10.88 4.36
N ASP A 408 14.66 -9.72 4.28
CA ASP A 408 13.63 -9.48 3.28
C ASP A 408 14.21 -9.58 1.85
N PRO A 409 13.62 -10.41 0.98
CA PRO A 409 14.16 -10.65 -0.36
C PRO A 409 14.23 -9.39 -1.23
N LEU A 410 13.29 -8.45 -1.05
CA LEU A 410 13.32 -7.18 -1.76
C LEU A 410 14.49 -6.32 -1.26
N ASN A 411 14.64 -6.19 0.07
CA ASN A 411 15.67 -5.37 0.69
C ASN A 411 17.09 -5.86 0.39
N ASN A 412 17.27 -7.18 0.29
CA ASN A 412 18.57 -7.81 0.00
C ASN A 412 19.00 -7.67 -1.47
N ARG A 413 18.08 -7.36 -2.38
CA ARG A 413 18.39 -7.15 -3.80
C ARG A 413 18.61 -5.68 -4.18
N ILE A 414 18.31 -4.78 -3.27
CA ILE A 414 18.54 -3.34 -3.37
C ILE A 414 19.85 -3.00 -2.68
#